data_15d8ebd08feb25cce609c20ca77a9831
#
_entry.id   15d8ebd08feb25cce609c20ca77a9831
#
_cell.length_a   1.000
_cell.length_b   1.000
_cell.length_c   1.000
_cell.angle_alpha   90.00
_cell.angle_beta   90.00
_cell.angle_gamma   90.00
#
_symmetry.space_group_name_H-M   'P 1'
#
loop_
_entity.id
_entity.type
_entity.pdbx_description
1 polymer ?
#
loop_
_entity_poly.entity_id
_entity_poly.type
_entity_poly.pdbx_seq_one_letter_code
_entity_poly.pdbx_strand_id
1 'polypeptide(L)'
;QSFQNQSPDIRMNVTDIVKHWTDGDTTNNGFVIKRPYTDEIDGEIRGSIKFFGRESHTIFVPRLEVVYDDATFSNTGSAITSNTYVPYFKNIKAEYRSSEIARFRLGVRPEFPSKTFATSSFFLTDDVLPVSSSYEILDSVTNDIIVKDEKVFSNSSTKISCDSDGNFFDLRMDSFLPERFYKIKLTCRRSYDTQTFDDFHFKVVN
;
A
#
# COMPACT_ATOMS: atom_id res chain seq x y z
N GLN A 1 19.94 14.99 5.42
CA GLN A 1 19.94 14.84 3.97
C GLN A 1 20.93 15.84 3.37
N SER A 2 21.77 15.40 2.46
CA SER A 2 22.72 16.27 1.75
C SER A 2 22.13 16.73 0.42
N PHE A 3 22.35 17.99 0.07
CA PHE A 3 21.94 18.55 -1.21
C PHE A 3 23.18 18.79 -2.08
N GLN A 4 23.13 18.30 -3.31
CA GLN A 4 24.11 18.60 -4.34
C GLN A 4 23.44 19.47 -5.42
N ASN A 5 24.07 19.65 -6.59
CA ASN A 5 23.62 20.57 -7.66
C ASN A 5 22.16 20.34 -8.18
N GLN A 6 21.54 19.25 -7.83
CA GLN A 6 20.11 19.03 -8.04
C GLN A 6 19.37 19.22 -6.72
N SER A 7 18.16 19.77 -6.77
CA SER A 7 17.31 19.99 -5.60
C SER A 7 16.34 18.82 -5.42
N PRO A 8 16.76 17.69 -4.81
CA PRO A 8 15.83 16.60 -4.51
C PRO A 8 14.87 17.04 -3.40
N ASP A 9 13.68 16.50 -3.42
CA ASP A 9 12.72 16.70 -2.34
C ASP A 9 13.29 16.19 -1.00
N ILE A 10 12.94 16.89 0.06
CA ILE A 10 13.28 16.43 1.41
C ILE A 10 12.33 15.27 1.76
N ARG A 11 12.90 14.13 2.08
CA ARG A 11 12.18 13.00 2.67
C ARG A 11 12.87 12.60 3.97
N MET A 12 12.18 12.79 5.09
CA MET A 12 12.73 12.54 6.42
C MET A 12 11.81 11.61 7.19
N ASN A 13 12.39 10.66 7.90
CA ASN A 13 11.66 9.85 8.87
C ASN A 13 11.45 10.68 10.14
N VAL A 14 10.20 10.94 10.49
CA VAL A 14 9.78 11.71 11.67
C VAL A 14 9.01 10.85 12.69
N THR A 15 9.09 9.54 12.55
CA THR A 15 8.35 8.57 13.36
C THR A 15 8.55 8.79 14.86
N ASP A 16 9.78 8.97 15.30
CA ASP A 16 10.09 9.14 16.73
C ASP A 16 9.49 10.44 17.29
N ILE A 17 9.51 11.52 16.51
CA ILE A 17 8.91 12.80 16.90
C ILE A 17 7.39 12.65 17.05
N VAL A 18 6.74 12.04 16.05
CA VAL A 18 5.29 11.82 16.06
C VAL A 18 4.90 10.88 17.21
N LYS A 19 5.71 9.87 17.48
CA LYS A 19 5.49 8.95 18.60
C LYS A 19 5.49 9.67 19.95
N HIS A 20 6.48 10.53 20.21
CA HIS A 20 6.50 11.36 21.42
C HIS A 20 5.27 12.27 21.56
N TRP A 21 4.69 12.73 20.44
CA TRP A 21 3.44 13.49 20.50
C TRP A 21 2.24 12.62 20.85
N THR A 22 2.14 11.42 20.26
CA THR A 22 1.03 10.50 20.51
C THR A 22 1.08 9.89 21.91
N ASP A 23 2.28 9.65 22.44
CA ASP A 23 2.49 9.12 23.78
C ASP A 23 2.30 10.21 24.87
N GLY A 24 2.17 11.47 24.47
CA GLY A 24 1.96 12.61 25.38
C GLY A 24 3.24 13.12 26.05
N ASP A 25 4.41 12.63 25.63
CA ASP A 25 5.70 13.05 26.18
C ASP A 25 6.03 14.50 25.86
N THR A 26 5.60 14.97 24.69
CA THR A 26 5.83 16.34 24.23
C THR A 26 4.60 16.91 23.52
N THR A 27 4.45 18.23 23.60
CA THR A 27 3.38 18.93 22.89
C THR A 27 3.70 19.00 21.40
N ASN A 28 2.69 18.78 20.55
CA ASN A 28 2.83 18.95 19.10
C ASN A 28 2.90 20.46 18.75
N ASN A 29 4.11 20.95 18.53
CA ASN A 29 4.39 22.31 18.06
C ASN A 29 4.76 22.37 16.57
N GLY A 30 4.56 21.26 15.83
CA GLY A 30 4.92 21.15 14.42
C GLY A 30 6.40 20.81 14.18
N PHE A 31 6.84 20.97 12.95
CA PHE A 31 8.21 20.66 12.53
C PHE A 31 8.96 21.95 12.16
N VAL A 32 10.21 22.03 12.60
CA VAL A 32 11.15 23.07 12.14
C VAL A 32 12.25 22.40 11.32
N ILE A 33 12.44 22.84 10.09
CA ILE A 33 13.54 22.42 9.24
C ILE A 33 14.65 23.46 9.37
N LYS A 34 15.80 23.03 9.87
CA LYS A 34 16.95 23.90 10.09
C LYS A 34 18.25 23.18 9.74
N ARG A 35 19.33 23.92 9.63
CA ARG A 35 20.68 23.38 9.50
C ARG A 35 21.15 22.74 10.81
N PRO A 36 22.18 21.88 10.78
CA PRO A 36 22.86 21.45 11.99
C PRO A 36 23.30 22.65 12.84
N TYR A 37 23.26 22.50 14.15
CA TYR A 37 23.63 23.55 15.10
C TYR A 37 25.05 24.11 14.84
N THR A 38 25.98 23.25 14.48
CA THR A 38 27.35 23.64 14.12
C THR A 38 27.40 24.61 12.95
N ASP A 39 26.53 24.46 11.98
CA ASP A 39 26.45 25.30 10.79
C ASP A 39 25.73 26.64 11.07
N GLU A 40 24.95 26.71 12.15
CA GLU A 40 24.27 27.93 12.56
C GLU A 40 25.16 28.89 13.36
N ILE A 41 26.18 28.35 14.03
CA ILE A 41 27.06 29.13 14.93
C ILE A 41 28.46 29.41 14.38
N ASP A 42 28.83 28.83 13.22
CA ASP A 42 30.18 28.96 12.68
C ASP A 42 30.49 30.33 12.04
N GLY A 43 29.47 31.20 11.90
CA GLY A 43 29.59 32.54 11.31
C GLY A 43 29.76 32.55 9.80
N GLU A 44 29.71 31.42 9.12
CA GLU A 44 29.85 31.32 7.68
C GLU A 44 28.55 31.70 6.96
N ILE A 45 28.68 32.52 5.88
CA ILE A 45 27.54 32.88 5.05
C ILE A 45 27.21 31.74 4.11
N ARG A 46 26.07 31.14 4.35
CA ARG A 46 25.57 30.02 3.54
C ARG A 46 24.35 30.46 2.72
N GLY A 47 24.19 29.87 1.53
CA GLY A 47 23.04 30.14 0.66
C GLY A 47 21.70 29.80 1.34
N SER A 48 20.60 30.30 0.79
CA SER A 48 19.24 29.99 1.25
C SER A 48 18.64 28.82 0.47
N ILE A 49 17.87 27.99 1.16
CA ILE A 49 17.06 26.93 0.55
C ILE A 49 15.60 27.35 0.71
N LYS A 50 14.83 27.26 -0.37
CA LYS A 50 13.40 27.58 -0.36
C LYS A 50 12.59 26.32 -0.56
N PHE A 51 11.53 26.16 0.21
CA PHE A 51 10.57 25.08 0.10
C PHE A 51 9.19 25.63 -0.23
N PHE A 52 8.38 24.81 -0.88
CA PHE A 52 6.97 25.13 -1.04
C PHE A 52 6.27 25.00 0.32
N GLY A 53 5.44 25.96 0.65
CA GLY A 53 4.61 25.94 1.84
C GLY A 53 3.24 25.30 1.56
N ARG A 54 2.46 25.09 2.62
CA ARG A 54 1.09 24.58 2.52
C ARG A 54 0.19 25.45 1.63
N GLU A 55 0.40 26.76 1.64
CA GLU A 55 -0.38 27.75 0.87
C GLU A 55 0.04 27.83 -0.60
N SER A 56 1.01 27.01 -1.01
CA SER A 56 1.43 26.98 -2.41
C SER A 56 0.41 26.23 -3.25
N HIS A 57 -0.13 26.88 -4.28
CA HIS A 57 -1.04 26.25 -5.24
C HIS A 57 -0.27 25.34 -6.23
N THR A 58 0.55 24.45 -5.70
CA THR A 58 1.37 23.50 -6.48
C THR A 58 1.13 22.08 -5.99
N ILE A 59 1.54 21.09 -6.79
CA ILE A 59 1.53 19.68 -6.40
C ILE A 59 2.61 19.32 -5.36
N PHE A 60 3.52 20.26 -5.07
CA PHE A 60 4.69 20.06 -4.21
C PHE A 60 4.48 20.55 -2.76
N VAL A 61 3.25 20.57 -2.28
CA VAL A 61 2.98 20.92 -0.88
C VAL A 61 3.60 19.88 0.08
N PRO A 62 4.05 20.30 1.28
CA PRO A 62 4.53 19.38 2.29
C PRO A 62 3.47 18.33 2.63
N ARG A 63 3.87 17.08 2.73
CA ARG A 63 3.00 15.95 3.08
C ARG A 63 3.57 15.20 4.27
N LEU A 64 2.71 14.81 5.19
CA LEU A 64 3.01 13.82 6.21
C LEU A 64 2.48 12.48 5.71
N GLU A 65 3.37 11.55 5.42
CA GLU A 65 3.02 10.18 5.04
C GLU A 65 3.00 9.34 6.31
N VAL A 66 1.85 8.76 6.63
CA VAL A 66 1.70 7.86 7.77
C VAL A 66 1.60 6.43 7.25
N VAL A 67 2.58 5.61 7.62
CA VAL A 67 2.55 4.17 7.37
C VAL A 67 2.22 3.50 8.70
N TYR A 68 1.11 2.80 8.76
CA TYR A 68 0.65 2.10 9.96
C TYR A 68 0.25 0.68 9.61
N ASP A 69 0.40 -0.22 10.55
CA ASP A 69 0.00 -1.61 10.43
C ASP A 69 -1.15 -1.88 11.43
N ASP A 70 -2.36 -1.91 10.91
CA ASP A 70 -3.58 -2.25 11.65
C ASP A 70 -4.18 -3.59 11.20
N ALA A 71 -3.54 -4.27 10.25
CA ALA A 71 -3.99 -5.53 9.70
C ALA A 71 -3.39 -6.72 10.44
N THR A 72 -4.25 -7.59 10.95
CA THR A 72 -3.81 -8.89 11.47
C THR A 72 -3.73 -9.88 10.30
N PHE A 73 -2.52 -10.34 10.00
CA PHE A 73 -2.31 -11.37 9.00
C PHE A 73 -2.83 -12.72 9.52
N SER A 74 -3.69 -13.36 8.73
CA SER A 74 -4.20 -14.73 8.97
C SER A 74 -3.91 -15.59 7.74
N ASN A 75 -3.46 -16.81 7.96
CA ASN A 75 -3.23 -17.79 6.90
C ASN A 75 -3.70 -19.18 7.36
N THR A 76 -4.93 -19.54 7.03
CA THR A 76 -5.56 -20.82 7.43
C THR A 76 -5.80 -21.78 6.26
N GLY A 77 -5.42 -21.39 5.04
CA GLY A 77 -5.67 -22.18 3.83
C GLY A 77 -4.44 -22.90 3.28
N SER A 78 -4.68 -23.83 2.37
CA SER A 78 -3.63 -24.49 1.60
C SER A 78 -3.32 -23.71 0.34
N ALA A 79 -2.05 -23.32 0.15
CA ALA A 79 -1.64 -22.57 -1.02
C ALA A 79 -1.78 -23.39 -2.30
N ILE A 80 -2.20 -22.73 -3.38
CA ILE A 80 -2.30 -23.35 -4.70
C ILE A 80 -0.95 -23.94 -5.15
N THR A 81 -0.99 -25.18 -5.61
CA THR A 81 0.21 -25.93 -6.06
C THR A 81 0.51 -25.76 -7.55
N SER A 82 -0.47 -25.37 -8.36
CA SER A 82 -0.29 -25.14 -9.78
C SER A 82 0.73 -24.02 -10.05
N ASN A 83 1.61 -24.20 -11.04
CA ASN A 83 2.58 -23.19 -11.42
C ASN A 83 1.94 -22.00 -12.15
N THR A 84 0.87 -22.25 -12.90
CA THR A 84 0.07 -21.22 -13.56
C THR A 84 -1.31 -21.14 -12.93
N TYR A 85 -1.68 -19.94 -12.48
CA TYR A 85 -2.96 -19.70 -11.81
C TYR A 85 -3.45 -18.27 -12.09
N VAL A 86 -4.75 -18.08 -11.92
CA VAL A 86 -5.42 -16.82 -12.14
C VAL A 86 -6.15 -16.43 -10.87
N PRO A 87 -5.78 -15.31 -10.21
CA PRO A 87 -6.57 -14.73 -9.16
C PRO A 87 -7.78 -14.00 -9.75
N TYR A 88 -8.87 -13.96 -9.00
CA TYR A 88 -10.06 -13.21 -9.36
C TYR A 88 -10.70 -12.63 -8.11
N PHE A 89 -11.33 -11.46 -8.24
CA PHE A 89 -12.10 -10.88 -7.14
C PHE A 89 -13.51 -11.43 -7.12
N LYS A 90 -13.95 -11.83 -5.93
CA LYS A 90 -15.31 -12.34 -5.70
C LYS A 90 -16.33 -11.21 -5.53
N ASN A 91 -15.91 -10.05 -5.04
CA ASN A 91 -16.78 -8.97 -4.58
C ASN A 91 -16.31 -7.55 -4.94
N ILE A 92 -15.48 -7.38 -5.96
CA ILE A 92 -15.06 -6.05 -6.37
C ILE A 92 -16.26 -5.26 -6.91
N LYS A 93 -16.45 -4.05 -6.38
CA LYS A 93 -17.42 -3.07 -6.88
C LYS A 93 -16.70 -2.08 -7.79
N ALA A 94 -17.43 -1.49 -8.73
CA ALA A 94 -16.88 -0.42 -9.56
C ALA A 94 -16.62 0.85 -8.74
N GLU A 95 -17.42 1.11 -7.70
CA GLU A 95 -17.36 2.31 -6.86
C GLU A 95 -17.47 1.96 -5.38
N TYR A 96 -16.69 2.68 -4.55
CA TYR A 96 -16.70 2.62 -3.09
C TYR A 96 -16.83 4.03 -2.53
N ARG A 97 -17.54 4.18 -1.42
CA ARG A 97 -17.66 5.48 -0.74
C ARG A 97 -16.41 5.76 0.11
N SER A 98 -15.99 7.02 0.18
CA SER A 98 -14.84 7.44 0.98
C SER A 98 -14.96 7.11 2.48
N SER A 99 -16.17 6.95 3.01
CA SER A 99 -16.43 6.57 4.41
C SER A 99 -16.44 5.05 4.67
N GLU A 100 -16.26 4.22 3.64
CA GLU A 100 -16.39 2.77 3.70
C GLU A 100 -15.05 2.10 4.07
N ILE A 101 -15.11 1.03 4.84
CA ILE A 101 -14.00 0.06 4.95
C ILE A 101 -14.40 -1.11 4.07
N ALA A 102 -13.65 -1.32 2.99
CA ALA A 102 -13.95 -2.34 2.01
C ALA A 102 -13.09 -3.58 2.21
N ARG A 103 -13.74 -4.73 2.39
CA ARG A 103 -13.05 -6.03 2.34
C ARG A 103 -13.07 -6.57 0.92
N PHE A 104 -11.89 -6.71 0.34
CA PHE A 104 -11.69 -7.33 -0.95
C PHE A 104 -11.47 -8.82 -0.78
N ARG A 105 -12.34 -9.61 -1.38
CA ARG A 105 -12.26 -11.07 -1.38
C ARG A 105 -11.77 -11.58 -2.72
N LEU A 106 -10.78 -12.47 -2.65
CA LEU A 106 -10.18 -13.08 -3.84
C LEU A 106 -10.33 -14.60 -3.78
N GLY A 107 -10.61 -15.18 -4.93
CA GLY A 107 -10.41 -16.58 -5.21
C GLY A 107 -9.19 -16.76 -6.11
N VAL A 108 -8.64 -17.95 -6.10
CA VAL A 108 -7.59 -18.32 -7.02
C VAL A 108 -7.91 -19.68 -7.62
N ARG A 109 -7.60 -19.86 -8.90
CA ARG A 109 -7.79 -21.13 -9.58
C ARG A 109 -6.61 -21.44 -10.48
N PRO A 110 -6.31 -22.72 -10.77
CA PRO A 110 -5.39 -23.05 -11.84
C PRO A 110 -5.84 -22.41 -13.17
N GLU A 111 -4.90 -21.94 -13.98
CA GLU A 111 -5.19 -21.42 -15.32
C GLU A 111 -5.84 -22.49 -16.17
N PHE A 112 -5.32 -23.72 -16.08
CA PHE A 112 -5.83 -24.91 -16.78
C PHE A 112 -6.33 -25.95 -15.77
N PRO A 113 -7.58 -25.81 -15.26
CA PRO A 113 -8.12 -26.75 -14.29
C PRO A 113 -8.37 -28.12 -14.95
N SER A 114 -8.07 -29.20 -14.22
CA SER A 114 -8.39 -30.56 -14.67
C SER A 114 -9.90 -30.75 -14.71
N LYS A 115 -10.41 -31.05 -15.89
CA LYS A 115 -11.85 -31.36 -16.08
C LYS A 115 -12.09 -32.84 -15.83
N THR A 116 -12.99 -33.16 -14.91
CA THR A 116 -13.51 -34.52 -14.74
C THR A 116 -15.01 -34.54 -15.03
N PHE A 117 -15.52 -35.63 -15.60
CA PHE A 117 -16.96 -35.76 -15.86
C PHE A 117 -17.82 -35.79 -14.57
N ALA A 118 -17.18 -36.02 -13.41
CA ALA A 118 -17.84 -36.06 -12.12
C ALA A 118 -17.95 -34.71 -11.43
N THR A 119 -17.24 -33.67 -11.91
CA THR A 119 -17.17 -32.38 -11.21
C THR A 119 -17.96 -31.36 -11.98
N SER A 120 -19.18 -31.09 -11.55
CA SER A 120 -20.01 -30.01 -12.08
C SER A 120 -19.52 -28.62 -11.65
N SER A 121 -18.63 -28.50 -10.66
CA SER A 121 -18.21 -27.23 -10.08
C SER A 121 -16.77 -27.28 -9.55
N PHE A 122 -15.79 -27.16 -10.42
CA PHE A 122 -14.39 -26.96 -10.02
C PHE A 122 -14.10 -25.55 -9.46
N PHE A 123 -15.11 -24.69 -9.42
CA PHE A 123 -15.07 -23.37 -8.77
C PHE A 123 -15.31 -23.43 -7.25
N LEU A 124 -15.61 -24.61 -6.70
CA LEU A 124 -15.90 -24.76 -5.26
C LEU A 124 -14.68 -25.09 -4.40
N THR A 125 -13.53 -25.38 -5.00
CA THR A 125 -12.29 -25.51 -4.25
C THR A 125 -11.63 -24.12 -4.19
N ASP A 126 -11.76 -23.46 -3.06
CA ASP A 126 -11.07 -22.20 -2.80
C ASP A 126 -9.60 -22.47 -2.48
N ASP A 127 -8.79 -22.63 -3.52
CA ASP A 127 -7.35 -22.55 -3.35
C ASP A 127 -6.97 -21.15 -2.85
N VAL A 128 -5.89 -21.07 -2.10
CA VAL A 128 -5.38 -19.78 -1.61
C VAL A 128 -4.07 -19.41 -2.29
N LEU A 129 -3.81 -18.11 -2.34
CA LEU A 129 -2.56 -17.56 -2.88
C LEU A 129 -1.36 -17.99 -2.03
N PRO A 130 -0.15 -18.01 -2.61
CA PRO A 130 1.07 -18.23 -1.82
C PRO A 130 1.16 -17.28 -0.63
N VAL A 131 1.66 -17.76 0.50
CA VAL A 131 1.72 -17.01 1.78
C VAL A 131 2.45 -15.66 1.66
N SER A 132 3.39 -15.54 0.73
CA SER A 132 4.13 -14.30 0.47
C SER A 132 3.45 -13.39 -0.56
N SER A 133 2.15 -13.53 -0.76
CA SER A 133 1.40 -12.66 -1.65
C SER A 133 1.03 -11.34 -0.98
N SER A 134 1.10 -10.27 -1.75
CA SER A 134 0.84 -8.91 -1.28
C SER A 134 0.11 -8.10 -2.36
N TYR A 135 -0.46 -6.98 -1.94
CA TYR A 135 -1.09 -6.04 -2.85
C TYR A 135 -0.40 -4.67 -2.82
N GLU A 136 -0.57 -3.93 -3.87
CA GLU A 136 -0.15 -2.54 -4.06
C GLU A 136 -1.30 -1.78 -4.71
N ILE A 137 -1.53 -0.54 -4.29
CA ILE A 137 -2.56 0.29 -4.90
C ILE A 137 -1.89 1.45 -5.62
N LEU A 138 -2.27 1.64 -6.87
CA LEU A 138 -1.77 2.71 -7.73
C LEU A 138 -2.94 3.60 -8.17
N ASP A 139 -2.64 4.88 -8.42
CA ASP A 139 -3.54 5.73 -9.19
C ASP A 139 -3.61 5.19 -10.62
N SER A 140 -4.82 4.97 -11.14
CA SER A 140 -5.01 4.33 -12.46
C SER A 140 -4.56 5.20 -13.62
N VAL A 141 -4.46 6.52 -13.44
CA VAL A 141 -4.11 7.49 -14.48
C VAL A 141 -2.61 7.80 -14.45
N THR A 142 -2.08 8.14 -13.27
CA THR A 142 -0.69 8.56 -13.12
C THR A 142 0.26 7.39 -12.89
N ASN A 143 -0.25 6.22 -12.48
CA ASN A 143 0.51 5.08 -11.98
C ASN A 143 1.36 5.39 -10.74
N ASP A 144 1.04 6.48 -10.03
CA ASP A 144 1.66 6.77 -8.74
C ASP A 144 1.26 5.71 -7.71
N ILE A 145 2.23 5.26 -6.93
CA ILE A 145 2.00 4.29 -5.87
C ILE A 145 1.37 5.00 -4.68
N ILE A 146 0.14 4.64 -4.35
CA ILE A 146 -0.60 5.16 -3.19
C ILE A 146 -0.37 4.28 -1.96
N VAL A 147 -0.52 2.96 -2.13
CA VAL A 147 -0.20 1.98 -1.09
C VAL A 147 0.91 1.10 -1.62
N LYS A 148 2.07 1.19 -0.99
CA LYS A 148 3.27 0.47 -1.43
C LYS A 148 3.31 -0.93 -0.85
N ASP A 149 3.67 -1.89 -1.68
CA ASP A 149 4.03 -3.24 -1.24
C ASP A 149 5.33 -3.24 -0.43
N GLU A 150 5.25 -3.53 0.86
CA GLU A 150 6.40 -3.62 1.74
C GLU A 150 6.91 -5.06 1.81
N LYS A 151 7.99 -5.33 1.08
CA LYS A 151 8.61 -6.66 0.99
C LYS A 151 9.38 -7.09 2.25
N VAL A 152 9.64 -6.18 3.16
CA VAL A 152 10.72 -6.34 4.16
C VAL A 152 10.24 -7.00 5.45
N PHE A 153 8.94 -6.98 5.75
CA PHE A 153 8.42 -7.46 7.02
C PHE A 153 7.50 -8.67 6.85
N SER A 154 7.71 -9.70 7.67
CA SER A 154 6.89 -10.91 7.69
C SER A 154 5.40 -10.66 7.97
N ASN A 155 5.07 -9.49 8.50
CA ASN A 155 3.74 -9.03 8.88
C ASN A 155 3.41 -7.67 8.25
N SER A 156 3.78 -7.43 6.99
CA SER A 156 3.42 -6.17 6.33
C SER A 156 1.91 -6.03 6.19
N SER A 157 1.39 -4.83 6.38
CA SER A 157 -0.05 -4.50 6.26
C SER A 157 -0.61 -4.77 4.85
N THR A 158 0.25 -4.84 3.83
CA THR A 158 -0.13 -5.15 2.45
C THR A 158 -0.13 -6.64 2.14
N LYS A 159 0.12 -7.50 3.11
CA LYS A 159 0.10 -8.95 2.93
C LYS A 159 -1.35 -9.44 2.81
N ILE A 160 -1.59 -10.31 1.84
CA ILE A 160 -2.92 -10.87 1.61
C ILE A 160 -3.16 -12.00 2.59
N SER A 161 -4.20 -11.84 3.41
CA SER A 161 -4.66 -12.85 4.37
C SER A 161 -5.55 -13.89 3.70
N CYS A 162 -5.75 -15.02 4.36
CA CYS A 162 -6.75 -16.00 3.97
C CYS A 162 -7.51 -16.58 5.18
N ASP A 163 -8.76 -16.93 4.95
CA ASP A 163 -9.65 -17.63 5.88
C ASP A 163 -10.38 -18.77 5.15
N SER A 164 -11.45 -19.30 5.75
CA SER A 164 -12.27 -20.35 5.15
C SER A 164 -12.95 -19.96 3.84
N ASP A 165 -13.15 -18.67 3.60
CA ASP A 165 -13.84 -18.13 2.42
C ASP A 165 -12.86 -17.71 1.30
N GLY A 166 -11.56 -17.93 1.51
CA GLY A 166 -10.50 -17.61 0.56
C GLY A 166 -9.59 -16.46 1.00
N ASN A 167 -8.95 -15.85 0.04
CA ASN A 167 -8.03 -14.75 0.31
C ASN A 167 -8.78 -13.44 0.54
N PHE A 168 -8.22 -12.56 1.38
CA PHE A 168 -8.80 -11.24 1.61
C PHE A 168 -7.77 -10.20 2.06
N PHE A 169 -8.12 -8.94 1.88
CA PHE A 169 -7.49 -7.79 2.52
C PHE A 169 -8.52 -6.67 2.68
N ASP A 170 -8.28 -5.80 3.66
CA ASP A 170 -9.17 -4.70 3.98
C ASP A 170 -8.50 -3.38 3.56
N LEU A 171 -9.27 -2.47 2.96
CA LEU A 171 -8.85 -1.13 2.62
C LEU A 171 -9.80 -0.10 3.22
N ARG A 172 -9.23 0.91 3.84
CA ARG A 172 -9.96 2.10 4.29
C ARG A 172 -10.06 3.09 3.16
N MET A 173 -11.26 3.34 2.68
CA MET A 173 -11.50 4.22 1.53
C MET A 173 -11.27 5.70 1.87
N ASP A 174 -11.28 6.08 3.16
CA ASP A 174 -10.97 7.42 3.64
C ASP A 174 -9.50 7.85 3.39
N SER A 175 -8.62 6.88 3.13
CA SER A 175 -7.22 7.12 2.76
C SER A 175 -7.02 7.52 1.30
N PHE A 176 -8.06 7.43 0.49
CA PHE A 176 -8.02 7.68 -0.95
C PHE A 176 -8.73 8.98 -1.31
N LEU A 177 -8.23 9.67 -2.33
CA LEU A 177 -8.89 10.86 -2.84
C LEU A 177 -10.18 10.47 -3.58
N PRO A 178 -11.32 11.11 -3.27
CA PRO A 178 -12.56 10.84 -3.98
C PRO A 178 -12.48 11.29 -5.44
N GLU A 179 -13.41 10.75 -6.24
CA GLU A 179 -13.54 10.98 -7.69
C GLU A 179 -12.31 10.55 -8.50
N ARG A 180 -11.52 9.59 -7.98
CA ARG A 180 -10.37 9.00 -8.67
C ARG A 180 -10.52 7.51 -8.87
N PHE A 181 -9.87 7.03 -9.93
CA PHE A 181 -9.75 5.62 -10.25
C PHE A 181 -8.43 5.06 -9.73
N TYR A 182 -8.51 3.92 -9.09
CA TYR A 182 -7.37 3.20 -8.53
C TYR A 182 -7.24 1.83 -9.15
N LYS A 183 -6.00 1.36 -9.23
CA LYS A 183 -5.65 0.04 -9.74
C LYS A 183 -5.06 -0.79 -8.62
N ILE A 184 -5.53 -2.01 -8.48
CA ILE A 184 -4.98 -3.00 -7.55
C ILE A 184 -3.99 -3.86 -8.30
N LYS A 185 -2.76 -3.90 -7.81
CA LYS A 185 -1.73 -4.78 -8.32
C LYS A 185 -1.43 -5.84 -7.27
N LEU A 186 -1.62 -7.09 -7.63
CA LEU A 186 -1.32 -8.25 -6.80
C LEU A 186 0.07 -8.79 -7.17
N THR A 187 0.90 -9.02 -6.18
CA THR A 187 2.21 -9.65 -6.36
C THR A 187 2.25 -10.95 -5.56
N CYS A 188 2.28 -12.06 -6.26
CA CYS A 188 2.29 -13.40 -5.68
C CYS A 188 3.70 -13.99 -5.79
N ARG A 189 4.34 -14.19 -4.64
CA ARG A 189 5.74 -14.65 -4.56
C ARG A 189 5.81 -16.08 -4.09
N ARG A 190 6.58 -16.88 -4.80
CA ARG A 190 7.04 -18.21 -4.40
C ARG A 190 8.57 -18.19 -4.33
N SER A 191 9.15 -19.24 -3.77
CA SER A 191 10.62 -19.36 -3.63
C SER A 191 11.37 -19.25 -4.96
N TYR A 192 10.74 -19.59 -6.06
CA TYR A 192 11.34 -19.70 -7.40
C TYR A 192 10.63 -18.86 -8.48
N ASP A 193 9.52 -18.20 -8.13
CA ASP A 193 8.70 -17.45 -9.10
C ASP A 193 7.97 -16.27 -8.46
N THR A 194 7.77 -15.21 -9.23
CA THR A 194 6.96 -14.06 -8.84
C THR A 194 6.02 -13.71 -9.98
N GLN A 195 4.73 -13.77 -9.73
CA GLN A 195 3.69 -13.41 -10.69
C GLN A 195 2.98 -12.15 -10.24
N THR A 196 2.66 -11.28 -11.18
CA THR A 196 1.99 -10.00 -10.93
C THR A 196 0.73 -9.90 -11.77
N PHE A 197 -0.36 -9.42 -11.15
CA PHE A 197 -1.67 -9.24 -11.77
C PHE A 197 -2.16 -7.84 -11.47
N ASP A 198 -2.53 -7.03 -12.46
CA ASP A 198 -2.86 -5.62 -12.31
C ASP A 198 -4.11 -5.17 -13.10
N ASP A 199 -4.97 -6.10 -13.47
CA ASP A 199 -6.19 -5.83 -14.25
C ASP A 199 -7.39 -5.35 -13.43
N PHE A 200 -7.22 -5.11 -12.12
CA PHE A 200 -8.33 -4.83 -11.21
C PHE A 200 -8.42 -3.33 -10.89
N HIS A 201 -9.58 -2.74 -11.12
CA HIS A 201 -9.81 -1.30 -10.94
C HIS A 201 -11.04 -1.03 -10.08
N PHE A 202 -11.00 0.08 -9.34
CA PHE A 202 -12.14 0.62 -8.61
C PHE A 202 -12.09 2.15 -8.55
N LYS A 203 -13.22 2.78 -8.29
CA LYS A 203 -13.33 4.23 -8.09
C LYS A 203 -13.71 4.52 -6.65
N VAL A 204 -13.18 5.59 -6.07
CA VAL A 204 -13.65 6.13 -4.79
C VAL A 204 -14.53 7.34 -5.05
N VAL A 205 -15.67 7.38 -4.39
CA VAL A 205 -16.67 8.46 -4.49
C VAL A 205 -17.00 9.02 -3.10
N ASN A 206 -17.52 10.23 -3.05
CA ASN A 206 -17.94 10.86 -1.78
C ASN A 206 -19.15 10.18 -1.13
#